data_9f4f7920bd6d2e64284e240759d6655f
#
_entry.id   9f4f7920bd6d2e64284e240759d6655f
#
_cell.length_a   1.000
_cell.length_b   1.000
_cell.length_c   1.000
_cell.angle_alpha   90.00
_cell.angle_beta   90.00
_cell.angle_gamma   90.00
#
_symmetry.space_group_name_H-M   'P 1'
#
loop_
_entity.id
_entity.type
_entity.pdbx_description
1 polymer ?
#
loop_
_entity_poly.entity_id
_entity_poly.type
_entity_poly.pdbx_seq_one_letter_code
_entity_poly.pdbx_strand_id
1 'polypeptide(L)'
;MPRIALVTCRPGPEVTVDHDLPVLVRALQEAGAEADAVYWDDDAVDWGGYDLAVLRSTWDYSWRAAEFLAWAQRCGKATRLANPAEVVRWNADKRYLGDLAAAGVPVVPTRYLAPGAGPDLPDGHEYVVKPTSGAGARFAARYTPDQHDTAVRQLQRMHAEGFTAMVQPYVASIDVSGERALQFYGGRLLHASRKGAVLTPGTPYDERKVAHPGLEPWTPTPAELAVAERALAAVPEAHELLYARVDLVDGEDGPGGEPRVMELELVEPNLFLSLHTGSVPGVRDAILAAAG
;
A
#
# COMPACT_ATOMS: atom_id res chain seq x y z
N MET A 1 -9.95 30.04 2.73
CA MET A 1 -9.48 29.04 1.76
C MET A 1 -8.80 27.94 2.56
N PRO A 2 -9.13 26.67 2.36
CA PRO A 2 -8.47 25.60 3.11
C PRO A 2 -6.99 25.51 2.72
N ARG A 3 -6.13 25.29 3.72
CA ARG A 3 -4.69 25.05 3.54
C ARG A 3 -4.42 23.55 3.65
N ILE A 4 -3.90 22.96 2.59
CA ILE A 4 -3.76 21.51 2.44
C ILE A 4 -2.30 21.14 2.17
N ALA A 5 -1.72 20.31 3.03
CA ALA A 5 -0.41 19.71 2.80
C ALA A 5 -0.59 18.36 2.08
N LEU A 6 -0.04 18.22 0.88
CA LEU A 6 0.14 16.91 0.24
C LEU A 6 1.50 16.36 0.64
N VAL A 7 1.48 15.41 1.57
CA VAL A 7 2.69 14.95 2.26
C VAL A 7 3.46 13.92 1.43
N THR A 8 4.74 14.16 1.21
CA THR A 8 5.63 13.31 0.42
C THR A 8 6.97 13.11 1.12
N CYS A 9 7.84 12.30 0.55
CA CYS A 9 9.24 12.18 0.97
C CYS A 9 10.18 12.95 0.06
N ARG A 10 11.42 13.16 0.51
CA ARG A 10 12.45 13.81 -0.29
C ARG A 10 12.85 12.93 -1.47
N PRO A 11 13.11 13.51 -2.66
CA PRO A 11 13.68 12.76 -3.78
C PRO A 11 14.99 12.09 -3.38
N GLY A 12 15.19 10.85 -3.84
CA GLY A 12 16.42 10.09 -3.58
C GLY A 12 16.61 8.98 -4.60
N PRO A 13 17.79 8.34 -4.64
CA PRO A 13 18.08 7.29 -5.62
C PRO A 13 17.18 6.06 -5.47
N GLU A 14 16.67 5.83 -4.27
CA GLU A 14 15.81 4.70 -3.93
C GLU A 14 14.31 5.04 -4.03
N VAL A 15 13.96 6.33 -4.23
CA VAL A 15 12.57 6.81 -4.24
C VAL A 15 12.12 7.07 -5.66
N THR A 16 11.01 6.51 -6.04
CA THR A 16 10.35 6.78 -7.33
C THR A 16 9.69 8.16 -7.27
N VAL A 17 9.66 8.87 -8.39
CA VAL A 17 8.96 10.17 -8.50
C VAL A 17 7.44 9.94 -8.53
N ASP A 18 6.71 10.68 -7.69
CA ASP A 18 5.24 10.71 -7.74
C ASP A 18 4.78 11.70 -8.84
N HIS A 19 4.36 11.14 -9.98
CA HIS A 19 3.83 11.93 -11.10
C HIS A 19 2.40 12.44 -10.85
N ASP A 20 1.66 11.86 -9.90
CA ASP A 20 0.29 12.27 -9.55
C ASP A 20 0.30 13.50 -8.63
N LEU A 21 1.35 13.68 -7.82
CA LEU A 21 1.45 14.76 -6.83
C LEU A 21 1.30 16.15 -7.45
N PRO A 22 2.04 16.55 -8.51
CA PRO A 22 1.88 17.88 -9.11
C PRO A 22 0.52 18.08 -9.77
N VAL A 23 -0.11 16.99 -10.24
CA VAL A 23 -1.46 17.04 -10.81
C VAL A 23 -2.48 17.39 -9.72
N LEU A 24 -2.37 16.76 -8.55
CA LEU A 24 -3.26 17.00 -7.41
C LEU A 24 -3.05 18.39 -6.80
N VAL A 25 -1.79 18.84 -6.62
CA VAL A 25 -1.50 20.21 -6.17
C VAL A 25 -2.22 21.22 -7.05
N ARG A 26 -2.04 21.12 -8.37
CA ARG A 26 -2.66 22.02 -9.33
C ARG A 26 -4.21 21.96 -9.26
N ALA A 27 -4.78 20.76 -9.23
CA ALA A 27 -6.24 20.60 -9.19
C ALA A 27 -6.87 21.21 -7.93
N LEU A 28 -6.19 21.12 -6.78
CA LEU A 28 -6.64 21.76 -5.54
C LEU A 28 -6.51 23.29 -5.59
N GLN A 29 -5.41 23.81 -6.12
CA GLN A 29 -5.20 25.25 -6.29
C GLN A 29 -6.20 25.86 -7.26
N GLU A 30 -6.48 25.22 -8.39
CA GLU A 30 -7.50 25.63 -9.36
C GLU A 30 -8.92 25.63 -8.76
N ALA A 31 -9.17 24.80 -7.74
CA ALA A 31 -10.43 24.76 -7.01
C ALA A 31 -10.48 25.74 -5.81
N GLY A 32 -9.44 26.57 -5.64
CA GLY A 32 -9.42 27.64 -4.64
C GLY A 32 -8.86 27.24 -3.29
N ALA A 33 -8.11 26.13 -3.16
CA ALA A 33 -7.36 25.81 -1.95
C ALA A 33 -5.92 26.34 -2.01
N GLU A 34 -5.32 26.58 -0.85
CA GLU A 34 -3.86 26.69 -0.73
C GLU A 34 -3.30 25.28 -0.54
N ALA A 35 -2.66 24.74 -1.57
CA ALA A 35 -2.17 23.37 -1.56
C ALA A 35 -0.69 23.31 -1.92
N ASP A 36 0.09 22.62 -1.09
CA ASP A 36 1.55 22.47 -1.22
C ASP A 36 1.96 21.01 -1.09
N ALA A 37 3.02 20.62 -1.85
CA ALA A 37 3.74 19.38 -1.60
C ALA A 37 4.75 19.62 -0.47
N VAL A 38 4.66 18.83 0.60
CA VAL A 38 5.43 19.05 1.84
C VAL A 38 6.14 17.76 2.25
N TYR A 39 7.44 17.87 2.60
CA TYR A 39 8.17 16.71 3.08
C TYR A 39 7.82 16.39 4.54
N TRP A 40 7.52 15.12 4.82
CA TRP A 40 7.12 14.70 6.15
C TRP A 40 8.24 14.88 7.21
N ASP A 41 9.48 14.85 6.78
CA ASP A 41 10.68 14.98 7.63
C ASP A 41 11.30 16.39 7.62
N ASP A 42 10.55 17.40 7.23
CA ASP A 42 11.01 18.79 7.29
C ASP A 42 10.61 19.43 8.63
N ASP A 43 11.58 19.61 9.51
CA ASP A 43 11.39 20.20 10.83
C ASP A 43 10.95 21.68 10.79
N ALA A 44 11.09 22.37 9.65
CA ALA A 44 10.66 23.75 9.48
C ALA A 44 9.16 23.90 9.23
N VAL A 45 8.44 22.80 8.99
CA VAL A 45 7.01 22.82 8.68
C VAL A 45 6.17 23.01 9.94
N ASP A 46 5.40 24.07 9.97
CA ASP A 46 4.34 24.26 10.96
C ASP A 46 3.07 23.51 10.52
N TRP A 47 2.93 22.28 10.99
CA TRP A 47 1.76 21.44 10.68
C TRP A 47 0.45 22.03 11.20
N GLY A 48 0.47 22.78 12.29
CA GLY A 48 -0.70 23.47 12.83
C GLY A 48 -1.24 24.59 11.94
N GLY A 49 -0.45 25.02 10.96
CA GLY A 49 -0.87 26.00 9.95
C GLY A 49 -1.69 25.40 8.80
N TYR A 50 -1.87 24.08 8.72
CA TYR A 50 -2.71 23.42 7.71
C TYR A 50 -4.04 22.96 8.31
N ASP A 51 -5.10 22.99 7.49
CA ASP A 51 -6.41 22.44 7.85
C ASP A 51 -6.46 20.93 7.66
N LEU A 52 -5.64 20.42 6.70
CA LEU A 52 -5.55 18.99 6.37
C LEU A 52 -4.16 18.64 5.88
N ALA A 53 -3.60 17.55 6.39
CA ALA A 53 -2.43 16.89 5.83
C ALA A 53 -2.84 15.55 5.21
N VAL A 54 -2.57 15.35 3.93
CA VAL A 54 -2.91 14.13 3.17
C VAL A 54 -1.63 13.40 2.80
N LEU A 55 -1.47 12.18 3.28
CA LEU A 55 -0.34 11.33 2.89
C LEU A 55 -0.44 10.95 1.41
N ARG A 56 0.66 11.12 0.70
CA ARG A 56 0.71 10.81 -0.72
C ARG A 56 1.83 9.82 -1.04
N SER A 57 3.03 10.26 -1.09
CA SER A 57 4.17 9.50 -1.60
C SER A 57 5.31 9.48 -0.58
N THR A 58 4.99 9.10 0.64
CA THR A 58 5.95 8.98 1.74
C THR A 58 6.72 7.65 1.70
N TRP A 59 7.10 7.18 0.50
CA TRP A 59 7.57 5.81 0.22
C TRP A 59 8.86 5.42 0.95
N ASP A 60 9.62 6.39 1.47
CA ASP A 60 10.81 6.15 2.29
C ASP A 60 10.48 5.67 3.72
N TYR A 61 9.22 5.77 4.16
CA TYR A 61 8.85 5.35 5.52
C TYR A 61 9.17 3.87 5.80
N SER A 62 9.17 3.04 4.77
CA SER A 62 9.37 1.60 4.93
C SER A 62 10.74 1.22 5.53
N TRP A 63 11.73 2.10 5.46
CA TRP A 63 13.04 1.94 6.12
C TRP A 63 13.30 2.97 7.22
N ARG A 64 12.32 3.86 7.49
CA ARG A 64 12.32 4.86 8.57
C ARG A 64 11.05 4.77 9.41
N ALA A 65 10.48 3.57 9.56
CA ALA A 65 9.13 3.36 10.08
C ALA A 65 8.91 3.99 11.47
N ALA A 66 9.84 3.82 12.40
CA ALA A 66 9.70 4.38 13.75
C ALA A 66 9.64 5.92 13.75
N GLU A 67 10.47 6.57 12.92
CA GLU A 67 10.51 8.02 12.76
C GLU A 67 9.22 8.53 12.12
N PHE A 68 8.80 7.88 11.04
CA PHE A 68 7.57 8.23 10.33
C PHE A 68 6.32 8.09 11.22
N LEU A 69 6.19 7.00 11.95
CA LEU A 69 5.07 6.80 12.87
C LEU A 69 5.05 7.82 14.01
N ALA A 70 6.22 8.19 14.54
CA ALA A 70 6.33 9.26 15.53
C ALA A 70 5.93 10.61 14.94
N TRP A 71 6.33 10.89 13.69
CA TRP A 71 5.90 12.09 12.97
C TRP A 71 4.37 12.08 12.74
N ALA A 72 3.79 10.99 12.24
CA ALA A 72 2.34 10.89 11.99
C ALA A 72 1.53 11.19 13.26
N GLN A 73 1.98 10.70 14.42
CA GLN A 73 1.35 11.01 15.71
C GLN A 73 1.46 12.50 16.07
N ARG A 74 2.61 13.15 15.83
CA ARG A 74 2.76 14.58 16.09
C ARG A 74 1.91 15.41 15.13
N CYS A 75 1.93 15.08 13.85
CA CYS A 75 1.16 15.74 12.81
C CYS A 75 -0.36 15.64 13.11
N GLY A 76 -0.86 14.44 13.42
CA GLY A 76 -2.26 14.22 13.75
C GLY A 76 -2.76 14.90 15.05
N LYS A 77 -1.82 15.38 15.90
CA LYS A 77 -2.17 16.24 17.05
C LYS A 77 -2.19 17.73 16.70
N ALA A 78 -1.47 18.14 15.68
CA ALA A 78 -1.33 19.52 15.25
C ALA A 78 -2.37 19.90 14.20
N THR A 79 -2.73 18.97 13.31
CA THR A 79 -3.73 19.15 12.25
C THR A 79 -4.47 17.85 11.99
N ARG A 80 -5.54 17.89 11.19
CA ARG A 80 -6.20 16.68 10.69
C ARG A 80 -5.27 15.94 9.73
N LEU A 81 -4.86 14.73 10.09
CA LEU A 81 -4.08 13.85 9.23
C LEU A 81 -5.02 12.85 8.52
N ALA A 82 -4.94 12.75 7.22
CA ALA A 82 -5.66 11.77 6.43
C ALA A 82 -4.66 10.81 5.71
N ASN A 83 -4.72 9.51 6.02
CA ASN A 83 -5.60 8.86 6.99
C ASN A 83 -5.08 9.06 8.42
N PRO A 84 -5.90 8.83 9.49
CA PRO A 84 -5.51 9.06 10.87
C PRO A 84 -4.25 8.29 11.30
N ALA A 85 -3.50 8.85 12.25
CA ALA A 85 -2.23 8.26 12.72
C ALA A 85 -2.36 6.81 13.25
N GLU A 86 -3.51 6.46 13.83
CA GLU A 86 -3.79 5.09 14.29
C GLU A 86 -3.94 4.13 13.11
N VAL A 87 -4.63 4.55 12.04
CA VAL A 87 -4.74 3.79 10.79
C VAL A 87 -3.36 3.63 10.14
N VAL A 88 -2.57 4.71 10.08
CA VAL A 88 -1.20 4.68 9.56
C VAL A 88 -0.35 3.67 10.32
N ARG A 89 -0.41 3.66 11.66
CA ARG A 89 0.33 2.71 12.49
C ARG A 89 -0.09 1.27 12.23
N TRP A 90 -1.39 1.01 12.14
CA TRP A 90 -1.93 -0.33 11.90
C TRP A 90 -1.53 -0.83 10.51
N ASN A 91 -1.60 0.02 9.48
CA ASN A 91 -1.35 -0.36 8.09
C ASN A 91 0.14 -0.41 7.71
N ALA A 92 1.03 0.26 8.46
CA ALA A 92 2.47 0.25 8.20
C ALA A 92 3.14 -1.13 8.35
N ASP A 93 2.48 -2.09 8.98
CA ASP A 93 2.93 -3.47 9.11
C ASP A 93 1.87 -4.44 8.54
N LYS A 94 2.23 -5.25 7.55
CA LYS A 94 1.32 -6.16 6.84
C LYS A 94 0.74 -7.30 7.71
N ARG A 95 1.04 -7.33 9.01
CA ARG A 95 0.33 -8.19 9.98
C ARG A 95 -1.15 -7.87 10.07
N TYR A 96 -1.58 -6.68 9.60
CA TYR A 96 -3.00 -6.34 9.43
C TYR A 96 -3.79 -7.36 8.58
N LEU A 97 -3.12 -8.11 7.68
CA LEU A 97 -3.79 -9.19 6.94
C LEU A 97 -4.31 -10.30 7.87
N GLY A 98 -3.62 -10.54 8.99
CA GLY A 98 -4.11 -11.43 10.04
C GLY A 98 -5.37 -10.91 10.72
N ASP A 99 -5.44 -9.60 10.98
CA ASP A 99 -6.62 -8.95 11.57
C ASP A 99 -7.80 -9.00 10.60
N LEU A 100 -7.56 -8.75 9.30
CA LEU A 100 -8.58 -8.90 8.26
C LEU A 100 -9.10 -10.34 8.18
N ALA A 101 -8.21 -11.34 8.22
CA ALA A 101 -8.59 -12.76 8.24
C ALA A 101 -9.45 -13.09 9.46
N ALA A 102 -9.07 -12.61 10.66
CA ALA A 102 -9.83 -12.79 11.89
C ALA A 102 -11.22 -12.14 11.82
N ALA A 103 -11.36 -11.04 11.09
CA ALA A 103 -12.65 -10.40 10.77
C ALA A 103 -13.45 -11.12 9.68
N GLY A 104 -12.96 -12.25 9.15
CA GLY A 104 -13.61 -13.04 8.13
C GLY A 104 -13.48 -12.50 6.69
N VAL A 105 -12.55 -11.58 6.45
CA VAL A 105 -12.22 -11.11 5.09
C VAL A 105 -11.37 -12.17 4.39
N PRO A 106 -11.68 -12.54 3.13
CA PRO A 106 -10.83 -13.43 2.37
C PRO A 106 -9.47 -12.75 2.10
N VAL A 107 -8.40 -13.31 2.61
CA VAL A 107 -7.02 -12.82 2.38
C VAL A 107 -6.15 -13.94 1.82
N VAL A 108 -5.03 -13.59 1.20
CA VAL A 108 -4.01 -14.59 0.85
C VAL A 108 -3.44 -15.18 2.16
N PRO A 109 -3.42 -16.51 2.34
CA PRO A 109 -2.89 -17.14 3.55
C PRO A 109 -1.46 -16.66 3.83
N THR A 110 -1.20 -16.23 5.05
CA THR A 110 0.08 -15.62 5.40
C THR A 110 0.62 -16.22 6.69
N ARG A 111 1.91 -16.60 6.69
CA ARG A 111 2.67 -16.93 7.90
C ARG A 111 3.62 -15.79 8.22
N TYR A 112 3.83 -15.54 9.50
CA TYR A 112 4.75 -14.52 9.98
C TYR A 112 5.89 -15.16 10.75
N LEU A 113 7.12 -14.89 10.33
CA LEU A 113 8.34 -15.41 10.93
C LEU A 113 9.12 -14.25 11.55
N ALA A 114 8.99 -14.08 12.85
CA ALA A 114 9.71 -13.06 13.61
C ALA A 114 11.20 -13.40 13.74
N PRO A 115 12.09 -12.43 14.01
CA PRO A 115 13.47 -12.69 14.31
C PRO A 115 13.63 -13.75 15.38
N GLY A 116 14.46 -14.79 15.11
CA GLY A 116 14.65 -15.94 15.97
C GLY A 116 13.70 -17.12 15.71
N ALA A 117 12.66 -16.95 14.90
CA ALA A 117 11.84 -18.08 14.44
C ALA A 117 12.63 -18.98 13.47
N GLY A 118 12.36 -20.28 13.52
CA GLY A 118 12.89 -21.24 12.54
C GLY A 118 12.33 -20.98 11.12
N PRO A 119 12.98 -21.51 10.07
CA PRO A 119 12.55 -21.35 8.69
C PRO A 119 11.36 -22.26 8.36
N ASP A 120 10.16 -21.88 8.82
CA ASP A 120 8.91 -22.57 8.45
C ASP A 120 8.46 -22.12 7.05
N LEU A 121 9.15 -22.67 6.03
CA LEU A 121 8.92 -22.37 4.62
C LEU A 121 8.22 -23.54 3.91
N PRO A 122 7.35 -23.26 2.90
CA PRO A 122 6.73 -24.32 2.10
C PRO A 122 7.75 -25.16 1.32
N ASP A 123 7.48 -26.45 1.18
CA ASP A 123 8.33 -27.41 0.45
C ASP A 123 7.68 -28.00 -0.82
N GLY A 124 6.37 -27.84 -0.97
CA GLY A 124 5.58 -28.47 -2.03
C GLY A 124 5.05 -27.54 -3.13
N HIS A 125 5.20 -26.23 -3.00
CA HIS A 125 4.68 -25.25 -3.96
C HIS A 125 5.51 -23.96 -3.94
N GLU A 126 5.32 -23.11 -4.95
CA GLU A 126 5.97 -21.81 -5.00
C GLU A 126 5.41 -20.87 -3.93
N TYR A 127 6.28 -20.02 -3.42
CA TYR A 127 5.93 -19.06 -2.36
C TYR A 127 6.71 -17.77 -2.47
N VAL A 128 6.22 -16.76 -1.80
CA VAL A 128 6.84 -15.43 -1.69
C VAL A 128 7.31 -15.22 -0.27
N VAL A 129 8.54 -14.70 -0.12
CA VAL A 129 9.06 -14.18 1.14
C VAL A 129 9.28 -12.68 0.98
N LYS A 130 8.72 -11.89 1.89
CA LYS A 130 8.88 -10.42 1.91
C LYS A 130 8.81 -9.90 3.35
N PRO A 131 9.34 -8.70 3.67
CA PRO A 131 9.18 -8.11 5.01
C PRO A 131 7.73 -7.70 5.25
N THR A 132 7.31 -7.69 6.53
CA THR A 132 5.98 -7.18 6.90
C THR A 132 5.85 -5.67 6.71
N SER A 133 6.94 -4.92 6.83
CA SER A 133 7.01 -3.49 6.49
C SER A 133 7.80 -3.31 5.21
N GLY A 134 7.22 -2.64 4.21
CA GLY A 134 7.88 -2.43 2.92
C GLY A 134 6.92 -1.94 1.85
N ALA A 135 7.44 -1.19 0.89
CA ALA A 135 6.74 -0.65 -0.27
C ALA A 135 7.42 -1.11 -1.58
N GLY A 136 6.68 -1.10 -2.69
CA GLY A 136 7.23 -1.31 -4.04
C GLY A 136 7.88 -2.67 -4.30
N ALA A 137 7.40 -3.74 -3.67
CA ALA A 137 7.99 -5.10 -3.76
C ALA A 137 9.49 -5.18 -3.36
N ARG A 138 9.98 -4.21 -2.60
CA ARG A 138 11.34 -4.21 -2.07
C ARG A 138 11.54 -5.42 -1.15
N PHE A 139 12.65 -6.12 -1.33
CA PHE A 139 12.98 -7.35 -0.60
C PHE A 139 11.93 -8.47 -0.69
N ALA A 140 11.02 -8.41 -1.67
CA ALA A 140 10.14 -9.51 -2.00
C ALA A 140 10.80 -10.42 -3.03
N ALA A 141 10.71 -11.74 -2.85
CA ALA A 141 11.15 -12.70 -3.86
C ALA A 141 10.22 -13.91 -3.91
N ARG A 142 10.06 -14.47 -5.13
CA ARG A 142 9.33 -15.70 -5.42
C ARG A 142 10.32 -16.84 -5.46
N TYR A 143 10.02 -17.89 -4.74
CA TYR A 143 10.84 -19.11 -4.64
C TYR A 143 10.08 -20.33 -5.14
N THR A 144 10.79 -21.17 -5.87
CA THR A 144 10.39 -22.55 -6.18
C THR A 144 10.86 -23.49 -5.07
N PRO A 145 10.30 -24.71 -4.92
CA PRO A 145 10.70 -25.65 -3.87
C PRO A 145 12.20 -25.99 -3.86
N ASP A 146 12.84 -26.02 -5.03
CA ASP A 146 14.29 -26.27 -5.17
C ASP A 146 15.17 -25.09 -4.73
N GLN A 147 14.61 -23.92 -4.49
CA GLN A 147 15.31 -22.72 -4.02
C GLN A 147 15.23 -22.53 -2.48
N HIS A 148 14.82 -23.55 -1.75
CA HIS A 148 14.61 -23.51 -0.29
C HIS A 148 15.80 -22.90 0.48
N ASP A 149 17.03 -23.37 0.20
CA ASP A 149 18.23 -22.85 0.87
C ASP A 149 18.48 -21.37 0.60
N THR A 150 18.09 -20.88 -0.58
CA THR A 150 18.19 -19.45 -0.92
C THR A 150 17.18 -18.64 -0.13
N ALA A 151 15.95 -19.14 0.00
CA ALA A 151 14.91 -18.50 0.81
C ALA A 151 15.29 -18.47 2.29
N VAL A 152 15.89 -19.52 2.83
CA VAL A 152 16.42 -19.57 4.20
C VAL A 152 17.50 -18.48 4.42
N ARG A 153 18.44 -18.32 3.50
CA ARG A 153 19.45 -17.26 3.58
C ARG A 153 18.82 -15.85 3.55
N GLN A 154 17.80 -15.64 2.73
CA GLN A 154 17.07 -14.38 2.72
C GLN A 154 16.36 -14.13 4.05
N LEU A 155 15.66 -15.12 4.58
CA LEU A 155 14.99 -15.03 5.88
C LEU A 155 15.99 -14.66 7.00
N GLN A 156 17.14 -15.33 7.04
CA GLN A 156 18.19 -15.02 8.02
C GLN A 156 18.70 -13.58 7.90
N ARG A 157 18.84 -13.08 6.67
CA ARG A 157 19.25 -11.70 6.45
C ARG A 157 18.18 -10.70 6.92
N MET A 158 16.90 -10.93 6.61
CA MET A 158 15.80 -10.12 7.13
C MET A 158 15.78 -10.10 8.66
N HIS A 159 15.96 -11.27 9.31
CA HIS A 159 16.03 -11.37 10.77
C HIS A 159 17.23 -10.62 11.37
N ALA A 160 18.40 -10.67 10.70
CA ALA A 160 19.59 -9.93 11.15
C ALA A 160 19.39 -8.41 11.08
N GLU A 161 18.56 -7.93 10.16
CA GLU A 161 18.16 -6.53 10.03
C GLU A 161 16.96 -6.17 10.94
N GLY A 162 16.45 -7.13 11.73
CA GLY A 162 15.34 -6.92 12.66
C GLY A 162 13.93 -6.99 12.04
N PHE A 163 13.83 -7.36 10.76
CA PHE A 163 12.52 -7.48 10.10
C PHE A 163 11.81 -8.79 10.43
N THR A 164 10.50 -8.72 10.65
CA THR A 164 9.63 -9.89 10.57
C THR A 164 9.39 -10.20 9.10
N ALA A 165 9.61 -11.45 8.70
CA ALA A 165 9.27 -11.91 7.36
C ALA A 165 7.81 -12.39 7.31
N MET A 166 7.14 -12.18 6.19
CA MET A 166 5.89 -12.83 5.85
C MET A 166 6.11 -13.80 4.70
N VAL A 167 5.46 -14.97 4.78
CA VAL A 167 5.52 -16.04 3.79
C VAL A 167 4.11 -16.30 3.29
N GLN A 168 3.93 -16.23 1.99
CA GLN A 168 2.64 -16.44 1.31
C GLN A 168 2.83 -17.48 0.19
N PRO A 169 1.84 -18.35 -0.10
CA PRO A 169 1.86 -19.13 -1.34
C PRO A 169 1.92 -18.15 -2.51
N TYR A 170 2.64 -18.50 -3.57
CA TYR A 170 2.55 -17.72 -4.80
C TYR A 170 1.20 -18.00 -5.47
N VAL A 171 0.45 -16.96 -5.70
CA VAL A 171 -0.88 -17.03 -6.35
C VAL A 171 -0.65 -17.07 -7.87
N ALA A 172 -0.63 -18.26 -8.46
CA ALA A 172 -0.26 -18.46 -9.87
C ALA A 172 -1.20 -17.74 -10.87
N SER A 173 -2.46 -17.44 -10.46
CA SER A 173 -3.38 -16.66 -11.27
C SER A 173 -2.88 -15.24 -11.57
N ILE A 174 -1.96 -14.69 -10.79
CA ILE A 174 -1.34 -13.38 -11.03
C ILE A 174 -0.61 -13.36 -12.39
N ASP A 175 0.00 -14.47 -12.81
CA ASP A 175 0.70 -14.55 -14.09
C ASP A 175 -0.25 -14.43 -15.29
N VAL A 176 -1.55 -14.66 -15.10
CA VAL A 176 -2.60 -14.62 -16.13
C VAL A 176 -3.55 -13.46 -15.93
N SER A 177 -4.15 -13.37 -14.75
CA SER A 177 -5.22 -12.40 -14.42
C SER A 177 -4.66 -11.09 -13.85
N GLY A 178 -3.40 -11.08 -13.40
CA GLY A 178 -2.80 -9.94 -12.72
C GLY A 178 -3.38 -9.70 -11.32
N GLU A 179 -3.00 -8.59 -10.74
CA GLU A 179 -3.48 -8.08 -9.45
C GLU A 179 -4.40 -6.88 -9.71
N ARG A 180 -5.56 -6.82 -9.08
CA ARG A 180 -6.54 -5.73 -9.25
C ARG A 180 -6.44 -4.76 -8.10
N ALA A 181 -6.08 -3.52 -8.42
CA ALA A 181 -5.94 -2.40 -7.49
C ALA A 181 -7.19 -1.53 -7.55
N LEU A 182 -8.03 -1.60 -6.51
CA LEU A 182 -9.27 -0.84 -6.39
C LEU A 182 -9.01 0.41 -5.54
N GLN A 183 -9.15 1.60 -6.13
CA GLN A 183 -8.95 2.89 -5.48
C GLN A 183 -10.26 3.45 -4.93
N PHE A 184 -10.25 3.78 -3.65
CA PHE A 184 -11.39 4.41 -2.97
C PHE A 184 -10.99 5.81 -2.48
N TYR A 185 -11.92 6.74 -2.59
CA TYR A 185 -11.81 8.09 -2.03
C TYR A 185 -13.17 8.54 -1.49
N GLY A 186 -13.17 9.14 -0.30
CA GLY A 186 -14.41 9.58 0.35
C GLY A 186 -15.42 8.44 0.52
N GLY A 187 -14.95 7.22 0.78
CA GLY A 187 -15.78 6.02 0.95
C GLY A 187 -16.38 5.44 -0.35
N ARG A 188 -15.96 5.92 -1.53
CA ARG A 188 -16.50 5.46 -2.83
C ARG A 188 -15.39 4.90 -3.70
N LEU A 189 -15.71 3.84 -4.48
CA LEU A 189 -14.83 3.39 -5.55
C LEU A 189 -14.66 4.52 -6.57
N LEU A 190 -13.42 4.88 -6.82
CA LEU A 190 -13.05 5.93 -7.77
C LEU A 190 -12.72 5.35 -9.15
N HIS A 191 -11.83 4.38 -9.17
CA HIS A 191 -11.43 3.59 -10.34
C HIS A 191 -10.71 2.32 -9.89
N ALA A 192 -10.42 1.45 -10.85
CA ALA A 192 -9.57 0.31 -10.61
C ALA A 192 -8.59 0.08 -11.77
N SER A 193 -7.46 -0.55 -11.44
CA SER A 193 -6.42 -0.92 -12.40
C SER A 193 -6.05 -2.38 -12.24
N ARG A 194 -5.60 -3.01 -13.32
CA ARG A 194 -4.94 -4.31 -13.30
C ARG A 194 -3.43 -4.11 -13.44
N LYS A 195 -2.65 -4.81 -12.62
CA LYS A 195 -1.19 -4.83 -12.63
C LYS A 195 -0.71 -6.24 -12.99
N GLY A 196 0.28 -6.38 -13.84
CA GLY A 196 0.92 -7.67 -14.14
C GLY A 196 1.81 -8.17 -13.01
N ALA A 197 2.28 -9.42 -13.12
CA ALA A 197 3.19 -10.03 -12.16
C ALA A 197 4.51 -9.25 -12.05
N VAL A 198 4.91 -8.94 -10.82
CA VAL A 198 6.18 -8.26 -10.51
C VAL A 198 7.30 -9.27 -10.23
N LEU A 199 6.95 -10.40 -9.59
CA LEU A 199 7.92 -11.37 -9.08
C LEU A 199 8.12 -12.52 -10.07
N THR A 200 9.35 -12.67 -10.56
CA THR A 200 9.77 -13.78 -11.42
C THR A 200 10.61 -14.78 -10.61
N PRO A 201 10.41 -16.11 -10.78
CA PRO A 201 11.25 -17.10 -10.11
C PRO A 201 12.74 -16.87 -10.41
N GLY A 202 13.59 -16.99 -9.38
CA GLY A 202 15.03 -16.82 -9.52
C GLY A 202 15.55 -15.39 -9.48
N THR A 203 14.67 -14.38 -9.49
CA THR A 203 15.09 -12.98 -9.30
C THR A 203 15.52 -12.77 -7.84
N PRO A 204 16.76 -12.27 -7.59
CA PRO A 204 17.20 -11.95 -6.24
C PRO A 204 16.29 -10.99 -5.50
N TYR A 205 16.14 -11.17 -4.18
CA TYR A 205 15.24 -10.34 -3.35
C TYR A 205 15.66 -8.87 -3.30
N ASP A 206 16.95 -8.56 -3.42
CA ASP A 206 17.55 -7.22 -3.39
C ASP A 206 17.67 -6.58 -4.79
N GLU A 207 17.30 -7.29 -5.85
CA GLU A 207 17.22 -6.71 -7.19
C GLU A 207 16.03 -5.75 -7.29
N ARG A 208 16.25 -4.60 -7.95
CA ARG A 208 15.19 -3.62 -8.19
C ARG A 208 14.17 -4.18 -9.18
N LYS A 209 12.90 -4.16 -8.77
CA LYS A 209 11.78 -4.64 -9.58
C LYS A 209 11.11 -3.49 -10.33
N VAL A 210 10.57 -3.79 -11.51
CA VAL A 210 9.71 -2.85 -12.23
C VAL A 210 8.36 -2.81 -11.52
N ALA A 211 8.01 -1.63 -11.02
CA ALA A 211 6.71 -1.46 -10.37
C ALA A 211 5.59 -1.47 -11.42
N HIS A 212 4.49 -2.14 -11.08
CA HIS A 212 3.24 -2.13 -11.85
C HIS A 212 3.38 -2.47 -13.35
N PRO A 213 4.04 -3.59 -13.73
CA PRO A 213 4.16 -3.96 -15.13
C PRO A 213 2.76 -4.24 -15.72
N GLY A 214 2.56 -3.88 -17.00
CA GLY A 214 1.29 -4.13 -17.69
C GLY A 214 0.09 -3.43 -17.08
N LEU A 215 0.29 -2.24 -16.47
CA LEU A 215 -0.77 -1.47 -15.85
C LEU A 215 -1.82 -1.04 -16.88
N GLU A 216 -3.09 -1.39 -16.63
CA GLU A 216 -4.23 -1.05 -17.48
C GLU A 216 -5.50 -0.78 -16.67
N PRO A 217 -6.50 -0.07 -17.22
CA PRO A 217 -7.79 0.12 -16.56
C PRO A 217 -8.49 -1.21 -16.31
N TRP A 218 -9.19 -1.30 -15.18
CA TRP A 218 -9.98 -2.46 -14.80
C TRP A 218 -11.39 -2.05 -14.39
N THR A 219 -12.38 -2.89 -14.70
CA THR A 219 -13.75 -2.76 -14.17
C THR A 219 -13.96 -3.86 -13.15
N PRO A 220 -14.05 -3.54 -11.85
CA PRO A 220 -14.22 -4.56 -10.83
C PRO A 220 -15.51 -5.34 -10.99
N THR A 221 -15.46 -6.63 -10.74
CA THR A 221 -16.64 -7.46 -10.60
C THR A 221 -17.38 -7.15 -9.30
N PRO A 222 -18.69 -7.51 -9.18
CA PRO A 222 -19.41 -7.38 -7.92
C PRO A 222 -18.75 -8.14 -6.75
N ALA A 223 -18.12 -9.29 -7.02
CA ALA A 223 -17.42 -10.07 -6.01
C ALA A 223 -16.16 -9.37 -5.51
N GLU A 224 -15.35 -8.79 -6.41
CA GLU A 224 -14.17 -7.99 -6.05
C GLU A 224 -14.56 -6.77 -5.22
N LEU A 225 -15.61 -6.06 -5.62
CA LEU A 225 -16.10 -4.91 -4.88
C LEU A 225 -16.57 -5.30 -3.48
N ALA A 226 -17.35 -6.39 -3.35
CA ALA A 226 -17.83 -6.87 -2.05
C ALA A 226 -16.68 -7.27 -1.10
N VAL A 227 -15.61 -7.90 -1.61
CA VAL A 227 -14.43 -8.24 -0.79
C VAL A 227 -13.68 -6.97 -0.38
N ALA A 228 -13.50 -6.01 -1.29
CA ALA A 228 -12.84 -4.75 -0.99
C ALA A 228 -13.61 -3.95 0.08
N GLU A 229 -14.93 -3.83 -0.04
CA GLU A 229 -15.77 -3.14 0.94
C GLU A 229 -15.74 -3.82 2.32
N ARG A 230 -15.71 -5.16 2.36
CA ARG A 230 -15.52 -5.90 3.63
C ARG A 230 -14.17 -5.63 4.24
N ALA A 231 -13.10 -5.57 3.43
CA ALA A 231 -11.76 -5.24 3.91
C ALA A 231 -11.72 -3.84 4.52
N LEU A 232 -12.32 -2.84 3.84
CA LEU A 232 -12.38 -1.47 4.34
C LEU A 232 -13.21 -1.35 5.62
N ALA A 233 -14.33 -2.06 5.73
CA ALA A 233 -15.16 -2.07 6.94
C ALA A 233 -14.47 -2.70 8.17
N ALA A 234 -13.45 -3.53 7.97
CA ALA A 234 -12.67 -4.16 9.03
C ALA A 234 -11.47 -3.31 9.50
N VAL A 235 -11.20 -2.17 8.85
CA VAL A 235 -10.13 -1.24 9.26
C VAL A 235 -10.53 -0.55 10.58
N PRO A 236 -9.62 -0.43 11.55
CA PRO A 236 -9.85 0.47 12.68
C PRO A 236 -10.16 1.88 12.21
N GLU A 237 -11.13 2.57 12.84
CA GLU A 237 -11.53 3.93 12.45
C GLU A 237 -11.96 4.04 10.96
N ALA A 238 -12.53 2.98 10.38
CA ALA A 238 -12.91 2.89 8.96
C ALA A 238 -13.72 4.10 8.45
N HIS A 239 -14.51 4.73 9.31
CA HIS A 239 -15.34 5.89 8.99
C HIS A 239 -14.53 7.18 8.75
N GLU A 240 -13.26 7.22 9.16
CA GLU A 240 -12.37 8.36 8.97
C GLU A 240 -11.45 8.23 7.75
N LEU A 241 -11.55 7.13 7.01
CA LEU A 241 -10.72 6.92 5.83
C LEU A 241 -11.06 7.93 4.73
N LEU A 242 -10.09 8.74 4.35
CA LEU A 242 -10.19 9.59 3.16
C LEU A 242 -9.96 8.77 1.89
N TYR A 243 -8.99 7.87 1.90
CA TYR A 243 -8.63 7.04 0.75
C TYR A 243 -8.19 5.64 1.18
N ALA A 244 -8.26 4.74 0.22
CA ALA A 244 -7.71 3.39 0.34
C ALA A 244 -7.41 2.80 -1.04
N ARG A 245 -6.42 1.92 -1.14
CA ARG A 245 -6.28 0.99 -2.25
C ARG A 245 -6.36 -0.43 -1.74
N VAL A 246 -7.27 -1.21 -2.32
CA VAL A 246 -7.40 -2.63 -2.02
C VAL A 246 -6.87 -3.42 -3.21
N ASP A 247 -5.79 -4.16 -3.00
CA ASP A 247 -5.19 -4.99 -4.02
C ASP A 247 -5.69 -6.44 -3.87
N LEU A 248 -6.35 -6.93 -4.91
CA LEU A 248 -7.02 -8.23 -4.94
C LEU A 248 -6.35 -9.17 -5.94
N VAL A 249 -6.39 -10.45 -5.61
CA VAL A 249 -5.99 -11.55 -6.51
C VAL A 249 -7.11 -12.59 -6.54
N ASP A 250 -7.08 -13.48 -7.55
CA ASP A 250 -7.98 -14.64 -7.56
C ASP A 250 -7.56 -15.64 -6.46
N GLY A 251 -8.53 -16.37 -5.92
CA GLY A 251 -8.28 -17.41 -4.94
C GLY A 251 -7.66 -18.68 -5.54
N GLU A 252 -7.67 -19.76 -4.76
CA GLU A 252 -7.03 -21.03 -5.12
C GLU A 252 -7.67 -21.73 -6.33
N ASP A 253 -8.93 -21.39 -6.64
CA ASP A 253 -9.65 -21.92 -7.79
C ASP A 253 -9.14 -21.41 -9.14
N GLY A 254 -8.12 -20.54 -9.12
CA GLY A 254 -7.52 -19.95 -10.32
C GLY A 254 -8.26 -18.72 -10.85
N PRO A 255 -8.05 -18.38 -12.14
CA PRO A 255 -8.65 -17.19 -12.74
C PRO A 255 -10.18 -17.18 -12.62
N GLY A 256 -10.74 -16.11 -12.04
CA GLY A 256 -12.17 -15.96 -11.76
C GLY A 256 -12.67 -16.66 -10.50
N GLY A 257 -11.77 -17.22 -9.67
CA GLY A 257 -12.08 -17.73 -8.34
C GLY A 257 -12.49 -16.64 -7.35
N GLU A 258 -12.83 -17.03 -6.12
CA GLU A 258 -13.19 -16.06 -5.07
C GLU A 258 -12.05 -15.05 -4.85
N PRO A 259 -12.31 -13.72 -4.97
CA PRO A 259 -11.27 -12.72 -4.77
C PRO A 259 -10.72 -12.75 -3.34
N ARG A 260 -9.40 -12.55 -3.19
CA ARG A 260 -8.71 -12.44 -1.90
C ARG A 260 -7.90 -11.15 -1.84
N VAL A 261 -7.87 -10.53 -0.67
CA VAL A 261 -7.01 -9.38 -0.42
C VAL A 261 -5.56 -9.85 -0.39
N MET A 262 -4.74 -9.28 -1.28
CA MET A 262 -3.30 -9.43 -1.31
C MET A 262 -2.63 -8.36 -0.46
N GLU A 263 -3.13 -7.12 -0.56
CA GLU A 263 -2.61 -5.95 0.13
C GLU A 263 -3.70 -4.89 0.33
N LEU A 264 -3.56 -4.09 1.38
CA LEU A 264 -4.39 -2.92 1.66
C LEU A 264 -3.45 -1.74 1.90
N GLU A 265 -3.54 -0.72 1.06
CA GLU A 265 -2.71 0.48 1.19
C GLU A 265 -3.55 1.66 1.68
N LEU A 266 -3.27 2.10 2.90
CA LEU A 266 -3.94 3.21 3.57
C LEU A 266 -2.98 4.36 3.89
N VAL A 267 -1.69 4.23 3.55
CA VAL A 267 -0.65 5.24 3.82
C VAL A 267 -0.29 6.00 2.55
N GLU A 268 0.26 5.31 1.54
CA GLU A 268 0.88 5.96 0.39
C GLU A 268 0.51 5.31 -0.96
N PRO A 269 -0.77 5.01 -1.23
CA PRO A 269 -1.13 4.32 -2.46
C PRO A 269 -0.78 5.14 -3.70
N ASN A 270 -0.18 4.47 -4.68
CA ASN A 270 -0.08 5.02 -6.02
C ASN A 270 -1.48 5.10 -6.63
N LEU A 271 -1.90 6.27 -7.09
CA LEU A 271 -3.27 6.50 -7.57
C LEU A 271 -3.46 6.20 -9.06
N PHE A 272 -2.35 6.12 -9.81
CA PHE A 272 -2.39 5.89 -11.26
C PHE A 272 -3.23 6.92 -12.04
N LEU A 273 -3.20 8.19 -11.63
CA LEU A 273 -4.02 9.24 -12.24
C LEU A 273 -3.66 9.53 -13.71
N SER A 274 -2.44 9.24 -14.12
CA SER A 274 -2.05 9.32 -15.53
C SER A 274 -2.85 8.35 -16.42
N LEU A 275 -3.25 7.20 -15.87
CA LEU A 275 -4.12 6.23 -16.53
C LEU A 275 -5.61 6.59 -16.35
N HIS A 276 -5.96 7.25 -15.25
CA HIS A 276 -7.33 7.56 -14.85
C HIS A 276 -7.56 9.07 -14.69
N THR A 277 -7.25 9.84 -15.72
CA THR A 277 -7.34 11.31 -15.68
C THR A 277 -8.73 11.84 -15.30
N GLY A 278 -9.79 11.10 -15.67
CA GLY A 278 -11.17 11.41 -15.29
C GLY A 278 -11.45 11.30 -13.78
N SER A 279 -10.55 10.70 -12.99
CA SER A 279 -10.69 10.55 -11.53
C SER A 279 -10.11 11.74 -10.74
N VAL A 280 -9.32 12.60 -11.37
CA VAL A 280 -8.71 13.76 -10.70
C VAL A 280 -9.74 14.66 -9.99
N PRO A 281 -10.89 15.02 -10.61
CA PRO A 281 -11.92 15.79 -9.93
C PRO A 281 -12.46 15.09 -8.67
N GLY A 282 -12.68 13.78 -8.73
CA GLY A 282 -13.19 13.00 -7.59
C GLY A 282 -12.21 12.98 -6.41
N VAL A 283 -10.90 12.83 -6.67
CA VAL A 283 -9.85 12.92 -5.63
C VAL A 283 -9.82 14.32 -5.02
N ARG A 284 -9.77 15.35 -5.88
CA ARG A 284 -9.79 16.76 -5.45
C ARG A 284 -10.99 17.06 -4.54
N ASP A 285 -12.20 16.70 -4.97
CA ASP A 285 -13.42 17.00 -4.26
C ASP A 285 -13.51 16.28 -2.91
N ALA A 286 -13.04 15.05 -2.84
CA ALA A 286 -12.93 14.32 -1.57
C ALA A 286 -11.93 14.96 -0.60
N ILE A 287 -10.77 15.42 -1.09
CA ILE A 287 -9.78 16.13 -0.27
C ILE A 287 -10.35 17.45 0.24
N LEU A 288 -11.01 18.24 -0.63
CA LEU A 288 -11.65 19.52 -0.24
C LEU A 288 -12.75 19.30 0.80
N ALA A 289 -13.59 18.28 0.62
CA ALA A 289 -14.63 17.94 1.60
C ALA A 289 -14.05 17.51 2.95
N ALA A 290 -12.87 16.88 2.96
CA ALA A 290 -12.18 16.50 4.19
C ALA A 290 -11.50 17.72 4.88
N ALA A 291 -11.17 18.78 4.14
CA ALA A 291 -10.52 19.97 4.69
C ALA A 291 -11.51 21.01 5.26
N GLY A 292 -12.80 20.91 4.96
CA GLY A 292 -13.88 21.81 5.43
C GLY A 292 -14.77 21.15 6.41
#